data_cc5190314303283e93df72bab0cf8acd
#
_entry.id   cc5190314303283e93df72bab0cf8acd
#
_cell.length_a   1.000
_cell.length_b   1.000
_cell.length_c   1.000
_cell.angle_alpha   90.00
_cell.angle_beta   90.00
_cell.angle_gamma   90.00
#
_symmetry.space_group_name_H-M   'P 1'
#
loop_
_entity.id
_entity.type
_entity.pdbx_description
1 polymer ?
#
loop_
_entity_poly.entity_id
_entity_poly.type
_entity_poly.pdbx_seq_one_letter_code
_entity_poly.pdbx_strand_id
1 'polypeptide(L)'
;SNEIAAFRAECAALGTSEEAIERAEKKGVPLGIYARHPYRPGVRLPVYAANFVLMGYGEGAIFGCPAHDQRDLDFVRKYGLDVIPVVAPRDADPAAFSIGDEPYLENDDSQTVLINSDFLDGMSVPQAKEEIANRMEAAGIGERRTNYRLRDWGVSRQRYWGCPIPVVHCDNCGVVPVPKADLPVVLPEDVTFDKPGNPLEHHPTWKNVACPACGKDARRETDTFDTFVDSSWYFARFCSPHSDEPVEAGAAAYWMPVDQYIGGIEHAILHLLYSRFYMRAMSKTGHMQMAEPFANLFTQGMVIHQTYATKTGEWVFPIDVNLDGPEPVHVE
;
A
#
# COMPACT_ATOMS: atom_id res chain seq x y z
N SER A 1 2.64 -31.12 -2.48
CA SER A 1 1.52 -32.01 -2.86
C SER A 1 0.75 -31.37 -4.01
N ASN A 2 0.00 -32.16 -4.76
CA ASN A 2 -0.86 -31.67 -5.86
C ASN A 2 -1.91 -30.67 -5.34
N GLU A 3 -2.35 -30.83 -4.12
CA GLU A 3 -3.33 -29.95 -3.47
C GLU A 3 -2.76 -28.52 -3.26
N ILE A 4 -1.51 -28.40 -2.81
CA ILE A 4 -0.84 -27.09 -2.68
C ILE A 4 -0.68 -26.42 -4.03
N ALA A 5 -0.32 -27.16 -5.08
CA ALA A 5 -0.19 -26.62 -6.43
C ALA A 5 -1.53 -26.13 -6.99
N ALA A 6 -2.61 -26.87 -6.77
CA ALA A 6 -3.96 -26.49 -7.16
C ALA A 6 -4.42 -25.24 -6.40
N PHE A 7 -4.21 -25.19 -5.09
CA PHE A 7 -4.55 -24.01 -4.28
C PHE A 7 -3.77 -22.76 -4.68
N ARG A 8 -2.48 -22.90 -5.00
CA ARG A 8 -1.67 -21.80 -5.54
C ARG A 8 -2.23 -21.25 -6.85
N ALA A 9 -2.69 -22.13 -7.75
CA ALA A 9 -3.31 -21.71 -9.00
C ALA A 9 -4.65 -21.00 -8.76
N GLU A 10 -5.48 -21.50 -7.82
CA GLU A 10 -6.71 -20.84 -7.41
C GLU A 10 -6.45 -19.42 -6.85
N CYS A 11 -5.49 -19.27 -5.94
CA CYS A 11 -5.11 -17.96 -5.40
C CYS A 11 -4.62 -16.99 -6.47
N ALA A 12 -3.84 -17.46 -7.45
CA ALA A 12 -3.35 -16.64 -8.55
C ALA A 12 -4.50 -16.12 -9.46
N ALA A 13 -5.59 -16.87 -9.57
CA ALA A 13 -6.76 -16.48 -10.35
C ALA A 13 -7.67 -15.47 -9.65
N LEU A 14 -7.63 -15.39 -8.31
CA LEU A 14 -8.47 -14.47 -7.52
C LEU A 14 -8.02 -13.00 -7.57
N GLY A 15 -6.83 -12.72 -8.09
CA GLY A 15 -6.24 -11.38 -8.07
C GLY A 15 -5.61 -11.04 -6.72
N THR A 16 -4.82 -9.96 -6.71
CA THR A 16 -4.02 -9.52 -5.54
C THR A 16 -4.53 -8.24 -4.89
N SER A 17 -5.69 -7.70 -5.32
CA SER A 17 -6.26 -6.51 -4.69
C SER A 17 -6.80 -6.85 -3.29
N GLU A 18 -6.58 -5.94 -2.33
CA GLU A 18 -7.06 -6.08 -0.96
C GLU A 18 -8.57 -6.28 -0.91
N GLU A 19 -9.31 -5.53 -1.71
CA GLU A 19 -10.77 -5.60 -1.79
C GLU A 19 -11.27 -6.98 -2.27
N ALA A 20 -10.57 -7.58 -3.24
CA ALA A 20 -10.90 -8.94 -3.70
C ALA A 20 -10.60 -9.98 -2.61
N ILE A 21 -9.50 -9.80 -1.86
CA ILE A 21 -9.11 -10.69 -0.76
C ILE A 21 -10.05 -10.56 0.45
N GLU A 22 -10.50 -9.34 0.76
CA GLU A 22 -11.47 -9.12 1.85
C GLU A 22 -12.82 -9.78 1.58
N ARG A 23 -13.30 -9.69 0.35
CA ARG A 23 -14.60 -10.26 -0.07
C ARG A 23 -14.56 -11.77 -0.31
N ALA A 24 -13.38 -12.32 -0.58
CA ALA A 24 -13.24 -13.74 -0.85
C ALA A 24 -13.49 -14.60 0.40
N GLU A 25 -14.10 -15.75 0.21
CA GLU A 25 -14.20 -16.77 1.24
C GLU A 25 -12.80 -17.16 1.75
N LYS A 26 -12.61 -17.20 3.07
CA LYS A 26 -11.32 -17.55 3.67
C LYS A 26 -11.04 -19.03 3.49
N LYS A 27 -9.99 -19.33 2.73
CA LYS A 27 -9.59 -20.71 2.37
C LYS A 27 -8.12 -20.95 2.64
N GLY A 28 -7.77 -22.19 2.89
CA GLY A 28 -6.38 -22.62 3.01
C GLY A 28 -6.21 -24.13 2.91
N VAL A 29 -4.96 -24.53 2.80
CA VAL A 29 -4.56 -25.95 2.79
C VAL A 29 -3.54 -26.21 3.89
N PRO A 30 -3.66 -27.31 4.65
CA PRO A 30 -2.68 -27.67 5.66
C PRO A 30 -1.36 -28.07 4.97
N LEU A 31 -0.25 -27.55 5.49
CA LEU A 31 1.08 -27.88 4.96
C LEU A 31 1.66 -29.20 5.50
N GLY A 32 0.97 -29.82 6.46
CA GLY A 32 1.45 -31.05 7.11
C GLY A 32 2.62 -30.84 8.08
N ILE A 33 2.94 -29.59 8.39
CA ILE A 33 3.96 -29.21 9.36
C ILE A 33 3.34 -28.45 10.53
N TYR A 34 4.08 -28.39 11.63
CA TYR A 34 3.64 -27.71 12.84
C TYR A 34 4.72 -26.77 13.34
N ALA A 35 4.32 -25.58 13.75
CA ALA A 35 5.15 -24.65 14.51
C ALA A 35 5.12 -25.03 15.99
N ARG A 36 6.25 -24.87 16.69
CA ARG A 36 6.31 -25.02 18.16
C ARG A 36 5.91 -23.69 18.79
N HIS A 37 5.02 -23.75 19.77
CA HIS A 37 4.71 -22.56 20.54
C HIS A 37 5.96 -22.15 21.38
N PRO A 38 6.45 -20.89 21.29
CA PRO A 38 7.72 -20.50 21.92
C PRO A 38 7.72 -20.58 23.44
N TYR A 39 6.55 -20.38 24.07
CA TYR A 39 6.40 -20.33 25.54
C TYR A 39 5.56 -21.46 26.14
N ARG A 40 4.98 -22.33 25.32
CA ARG A 40 4.17 -23.48 25.78
C ARG A 40 4.82 -24.79 25.31
N PRO A 41 5.71 -25.40 26.10
CA PRO A 41 6.38 -26.65 25.73
C PRO A 41 5.38 -27.76 25.40
N GLY A 42 5.59 -28.43 24.26
CA GLY A 42 4.72 -29.51 23.80
C GLY A 42 3.50 -29.06 22.96
N VAL A 43 3.15 -27.76 22.97
CA VAL A 43 2.09 -27.22 22.11
C VAL A 43 2.61 -27.07 20.66
N ARG A 44 1.87 -27.67 19.74
CA ARG A 44 2.14 -27.62 18.30
C ARG A 44 0.99 -26.92 17.59
N LEU A 45 1.31 -25.92 16.79
CA LEU A 45 0.37 -25.13 16.02
C LEU A 45 0.39 -25.60 14.56
N PRO A 46 -0.74 -26.00 13.98
CA PRO A 46 -0.78 -26.41 12.58
C PRO A 46 -0.47 -25.24 11.65
N VAL A 47 0.29 -25.48 10.59
CA VAL A 47 0.65 -24.47 9.61
C VAL A 47 -0.18 -24.66 8.33
N TYR A 48 -0.84 -23.60 7.91
CA TYR A 48 -1.66 -23.55 6.69
C TYR A 48 -1.09 -22.54 5.69
N ALA A 49 -1.22 -22.82 4.41
CA ALA A 49 -1.19 -21.79 3.39
C ALA A 49 -2.62 -21.27 3.20
N ALA A 50 -2.83 -19.96 3.31
CA ALA A 50 -4.15 -19.35 3.25
C ALA A 50 -4.19 -18.22 2.21
N ASN A 51 -5.37 -17.98 1.59
CA ASN A 51 -5.57 -17.00 0.53
C ASN A 51 -5.64 -15.54 1.02
N PHE A 52 -5.68 -15.32 2.32
CA PHE A 52 -5.75 -13.98 2.93
C PHE A 52 -4.46 -13.56 3.66
N VAL A 53 -3.42 -14.39 3.64
CA VAL A 53 -2.09 -14.07 4.16
C VAL A 53 -1.25 -13.50 3.03
N LEU A 54 -0.94 -12.20 3.11
CA LEU A 54 -0.22 -11.48 2.06
C LEU A 54 1.29 -11.55 2.27
N MET A 55 2.04 -11.87 1.20
CA MET A 55 3.51 -11.91 1.22
C MET A 55 4.15 -10.55 1.49
N GLY A 56 3.48 -9.45 1.14
CA GLY A 56 3.96 -8.08 1.36
C GLY A 56 3.70 -7.55 2.78
N TYR A 57 3.06 -8.36 3.66
CA TYR A 57 2.80 -7.97 5.04
C TYR A 57 3.69 -8.77 6.00
N GLY A 58 4.59 -8.09 6.67
CA GLY A 58 5.60 -8.74 7.51
C GLY A 58 6.52 -9.64 6.69
N GLU A 59 6.67 -10.89 7.14
CA GLU A 59 7.52 -11.89 6.48
C GLU A 59 6.70 -12.95 5.69
N GLY A 60 5.43 -12.65 5.42
CA GLY A 60 4.52 -13.58 4.72
C GLY A 60 4.04 -14.75 5.57
N ALA A 61 4.36 -14.74 6.87
CA ALA A 61 3.82 -15.67 7.85
C ALA A 61 3.19 -14.89 9.02
N ILE A 62 1.99 -15.28 9.40
CA ILE A 62 1.26 -14.65 10.52
C ILE A 62 0.92 -15.68 11.58
N PHE A 63 0.79 -15.22 12.80
CA PHE A 63 0.23 -15.98 13.91
C PHE A 63 -1.28 -15.72 13.95
N GLY A 64 -2.10 -16.76 13.77
CA GLY A 64 -3.55 -16.60 13.80
C GLY A 64 -4.06 -16.24 15.20
N CYS A 65 -5.01 -15.31 15.26
CA CYS A 65 -5.64 -14.87 16.49
C CYS A 65 -7.18 -14.91 16.39
N PRO A 66 -7.77 -16.08 16.25
CA PRO A 66 -9.19 -16.25 15.88
C PRO A 66 -10.18 -15.71 16.92
N ALA A 67 -9.77 -15.59 18.15
CA ALA A 67 -10.63 -14.98 19.19
C ALA A 67 -10.77 -13.45 19.04
N HIS A 68 -9.87 -12.80 18.26
CA HIS A 68 -9.75 -11.35 18.17
C HIS A 68 -9.54 -10.83 16.75
N ASP A 69 -9.78 -11.64 15.73
CA ASP A 69 -9.78 -11.28 14.30
C ASP A 69 -10.86 -12.07 13.57
N GLN A 70 -11.75 -11.38 12.84
CA GLN A 70 -12.88 -12.02 12.15
C GLN A 70 -12.42 -12.96 11.04
N ARG A 71 -11.38 -12.61 10.30
CA ARG A 71 -10.88 -13.44 9.20
C ARG A 71 -10.29 -14.75 9.71
N ASP A 72 -9.57 -14.68 10.82
CA ASP A 72 -9.02 -15.85 11.49
C ASP A 72 -10.13 -16.70 12.10
N LEU A 73 -11.17 -16.07 12.69
CA LEU A 73 -12.32 -16.78 13.26
C LEU A 73 -13.11 -17.55 12.19
N ASP A 74 -13.40 -16.90 11.05
CA ASP A 74 -14.08 -17.56 9.92
C ASP A 74 -13.27 -18.76 9.41
N PHE A 75 -11.95 -18.60 9.33
CA PHE A 75 -11.04 -19.65 8.90
C PHE A 75 -11.04 -20.84 9.85
N VAL A 76 -10.80 -20.61 11.14
CA VAL A 76 -10.70 -21.72 12.11
C VAL A 76 -12.01 -22.47 12.27
N ARG A 77 -13.15 -21.80 12.16
CA ARG A 77 -14.46 -22.45 12.16
C ARG A 77 -14.67 -23.35 10.98
N LYS A 78 -14.29 -22.88 9.79
CA LYS A 78 -14.37 -23.69 8.57
C LYS A 78 -13.53 -24.96 8.65
N TYR A 79 -12.36 -24.89 9.29
CA TYR A 79 -11.43 -26.02 9.39
C TYR A 79 -11.51 -26.76 10.72
N GLY A 80 -12.45 -26.42 11.60
CA GLY A 80 -12.67 -27.11 12.89
C GLY A 80 -11.48 -26.99 13.84
N LEU A 81 -10.79 -25.84 13.82
CA LEU A 81 -9.67 -25.55 14.72
C LEU A 81 -10.16 -24.88 16.00
N ASP A 82 -9.38 -25.01 17.08
CA ASP A 82 -9.72 -24.42 18.37
C ASP A 82 -9.64 -22.90 18.37
N VAL A 83 -10.56 -22.27 19.11
CA VAL A 83 -10.58 -20.83 19.37
C VAL A 83 -10.32 -20.60 20.85
N ILE A 84 -9.17 -20.04 21.19
CA ILE A 84 -8.77 -19.75 22.57
C ILE A 84 -8.79 -18.23 22.77
N PRO A 85 -9.72 -17.69 23.58
CA PRO A 85 -9.70 -16.26 23.90
C PRO A 85 -8.48 -15.95 24.78
N VAL A 86 -7.73 -14.91 24.41
CA VAL A 86 -6.53 -14.45 25.14
C VAL A 86 -6.72 -13.05 25.74
N VAL A 87 -7.77 -12.34 25.32
CA VAL A 87 -8.22 -11.09 25.91
C VAL A 87 -9.68 -11.22 26.26
N ALA A 88 -10.08 -10.74 27.44
CA ALA A 88 -11.46 -10.76 27.93
C ALA A 88 -11.80 -9.43 28.59
N PRO A 89 -13.11 -9.13 28.79
CA PRO A 89 -13.53 -8.06 29.69
C PRO A 89 -12.91 -8.25 31.08
N ARG A 90 -12.50 -7.17 31.72
CA ARG A 90 -11.82 -7.22 33.03
C ARG A 90 -12.66 -7.85 34.13
N ASP A 91 -13.97 -7.74 34.02
CA ASP A 91 -14.99 -8.26 34.97
C ASP A 91 -15.50 -9.65 34.57
N ALA A 92 -15.08 -10.20 33.44
CA ALA A 92 -15.49 -11.54 33.03
C ALA A 92 -14.79 -12.62 33.85
N ASP A 93 -15.49 -13.74 34.06
CA ASP A 93 -14.87 -14.96 34.59
C ASP A 93 -14.01 -15.61 33.49
N PRO A 94 -12.68 -15.66 33.62
CA PRO A 94 -11.81 -16.25 32.62
C PRO A 94 -12.14 -17.72 32.26
N ALA A 95 -12.66 -18.48 33.21
CA ALA A 95 -13.00 -19.88 33.01
C ALA A 95 -14.29 -20.08 32.21
N ALA A 96 -15.18 -19.09 32.22
CA ALA A 96 -16.47 -19.11 31.53
C ALA A 96 -16.47 -18.32 30.23
N PHE A 97 -15.47 -17.47 29.99
CA PHE A 97 -15.42 -16.60 28.81
C PHE A 97 -15.11 -17.40 27.54
N SER A 98 -15.98 -17.31 26.56
CA SER A 98 -15.84 -17.97 25.26
C SER A 98 -16.26 -17.05 24.13
N ILE A 99 -15.78 -17.35 22.92
CA ILE A 99 -16.08 -16.58 21.71
C ILE A 99 -17.35 -17.10 21.05
N GLY A 100 -18.30 -16.22 20.83
CA GLY A 100 -19.54 -16.46 20.10
C GLY A 100 -19.36 -16.42 18.58
N ASP A 101 -20.37 -15.96 17.85
CA ASP A 101 -20.33 -15.86 16.39
C ASP A 101 -19.38 -14.78 15.87
N GLU A 102 -19.06 -13.80 16.68
CA GLU A 102 -18.14 -12.71 16.39
C GLU A 102 -16.92 -12.76 17.32
N PRO A 103 -15.74 -12.28 16.86
CA PRO A 103 -14.57 -12.18 17.72
C PRO A 103 -14.79 -11.10 18.78
N TYR A 104 -14.13 -11.24 19.91
CA TYR A 104 -14.12 -10.18 20.91
C TYR A 104 -13.14 -9.08 20.50
N LEU A 105 -13.68 -7.91 20.16
CA LEU A 105 -12.95 -6.70 19.81
C LEU A 105 -13.28 -5.61 20.81
N GLU A 106 -12.30 -5.17 21.57
CA GLU A 106 -12.41 -4.04 22.48
C GLU A 106 -11.27 -3.06 22.21
N ASN A 107 -11.61 -1.80 22.06
CA ASN A 107 -10.65 -0.74 21.77
C ASN A 107 -10.18 0.02 23.02
N ASP A 108 -10.83 -0.18 24.15
CA ASP A 108 -10.41 0.40 25.41
C ASP A 108 -9.62 -0.61 26.25
N ASP A 109 -8.30 -0.52 26.16
CA ASP A 109 -7.38 -1.37 26.91
C ASP A 109 -7.61 -1.35 28.44
N SER A 110 -8.27 -0.32 28.97
CA SER A 110 -8.59 -0.22 30.41
C SER A 110 -9.67 -1.20 30.85
N GLN A 111 -10.52 -1.61 29.90
CA GLN A 111 -11.64 -2.52 30.12
C GLN A 111 -11.27 -3.99 29.91
N THR A 112 -10.02 -4.27 29.51
CA THR A 112 -9.59 -5.60 29.12
C THR A 112 -8.51 -6.17 30.04
N VAL A 113 -8.37 -7.49 30.01
CA VAL A 113 -7.34 -8.25 30.72
C VAL A 113 -6.93 -9.47 29.92
N LEU A 114 -5.63 -9.85 30.00
CA LEU A 114 -5.13 -11.09 29.41
C LEU A 114 -5.58 -12.30 30.21
N ILE A 115 -6.02 -13.33 29.49
CA ILE A 115 -6.39 -14.65 30.02
C ILE A 115 -5.78 -15.74 29.17
N ASN A 116 -5.71 -16.98 29.64
CA ASN A 116 -5.17 -18.15 28.91
C ASN A 116 -3.79 -17.92 28.30
N SER A 117 -2.99 -17.05 28.88
CA SER A 117 -1.69 -16.55 28.36
C SER A 117 -0.56 -16.79 29.34
N ASP A 118 -0.71 -17.71 30.29
CA ASP A 118 0.28 -18.13 31.29
C ASP A 118 0.85 -16.91 32.08
N PHE A 119 2.12 -16.57 31.88
CA PHE A 119 2.78 -15.48 32.61
C PHE A 119 2.26 -14.06 32.25
N LEU A 120 1.41 -13.93 31.25
CA LEU A 120 0.76 -12.67 30.86
C LEU A 120 -0.64 -12.51 31.47
N ASP A 121 -1.18 -13.55 32.10
CA ASP A 121 -2.51 -13.53 32.67
C ASP A 121 -2.66 -12.41 33.71
N GLY A 122 -3.75 -11.67 33.64
CA GLY A 122 -4.04 -10.54 34.50
C GLY A 122 -3.40 -9.21 34.08
N MET A 123 -2.52 -9.19 33.10
CA MET A 123 -1.94 -7.96 32.56
C MET A 123 -2.93 -7.23 31.65
N SER A 124 -2.75 -5.92 31.51
CA SER A 124 -3.37 -5.16 30.42
C SER A 124 -2.69 -5.48 29.08
N VAL A 125 -3.37 -5.24 27.97
CA VAL A 125 -2.82 -5.49 26.62
C VAL A 125 -1.49 -4.75 26.39
N PRO A 126 -1.33 -3.46 26.75
CA PRO A 126 -0.03 -2.78 26.62
C PRO A 126 1.09 -3.41 27.47
N GLN A 127 0.78 -3.79 28.73
CA GLN A 127 1.77 -4.45 29.60
C GLN A 127 2.21 -5.81 29.04
N ALA A 128 1.26 -6.60 28.54
CA ALA A 128 1.56 -7.90 27.95
C ALA A 128 2.41 -7.79 26.67
N LYS A 129 2.12 -6.82 25.82
CA LYS A 129 2.92 -6.53 24.61
C LYS A 129 4.37 -6.18 24.98
N GLU A 130 4.56 -5.37 26.01
CA GLU A 130 5.90 -4.99 26.46
C GLU A 130 6.64 -6.17 27.07
N GLU A 131 5.97 -6.95 27.93
CA GLU A 131 6.56 -8.11 28.61
C GLU A 131 6.97 -9.21 27.62
N ILE A 132 6.09 -9.56 26.65
CA ILE A 132 6.39 -10.59 25.66
C ILE A 132 7.54 -10.16 24.75
N ALA A 133 7.57 -8.90 24.32
CA ALA A 133 8.63 -8.37 23.50
C ALA A 133 9.99 -8.41 24.23
N ASN A 134 10.04 -7.99 25.48
CA ASN A 134 11.25 -8.07 26.31
C ASN A 134 11.77 -9.51 26.43
N ARG A 135 10.88 -10.48 26.64
CA ARG A 135 11.27 -11.90 26.73
C ARG A 135 11.75 -12.47 25.41
N MET A 136 11.10 -12.11 24.30
CA MET A 136 11.51 -12.59 22.98
C MET A 136 12.89 -12.05 22.59
N GLU A 137 13.15 -10.76 22.85
CA GLU A 137 14.45 -10.15 22.59
C GLU A 137 15.55 -10.75 23.51
N ALA A 138 15.25 -10.90 24.79
CA ALA A 138 16.20 -11.52 25.73
C ALA A 138 16.54 -12.97 25.38
N ALA A 139 15.58 -13.71 24.81
CA ALA A 139 15.79 -15.09 24.36
C ALA A 139 16.39 -15.18 22.94
N GLY A 140 16.55 -14.08 22.21
CA GLY A 140 17.06 -14.05 20.84
C GLY A 140 16.14 -14.72 19.82
N ILE A 141 14.82 -14.78 20.10
CA ILE A 141 13.81 -15.42 19.22
C ILE A 141 12.86 -14.43 18.57
N GLY A 142 13.05 -13.13 18.81
CA GLY A 142 12.26 -12.07 18.23
C GLY A 142 12.92 -10.72 18.42
N GLU A 143 12.44 -9.73 17.68
CA GLU A 143 12.85 -8.33 17.77
C GLU A 143 11.66 -7.40 17.59
N ARG A 144 11.70 -6.23 18.22
CA ARG A 144 10.72 -5.18 17.96
C ARG A 144 10.99 -4.57 16.60
N ARG A 145 9.94 -4.45 15.79
CA ARG A 145 9.99 -3.75 14.49
C ARG A 145 8.89 -2.71 14.42
N THR A 146 9.20 -1.57 13.86
CA THR A 146 8.23 -0.56 13.50
C THR A 146 7.81 -0.78 12.05
N ASN A 147 6.59 -1.22 11.84
CA ASN A 147 6.01 -1.33 10.50
C ASN A 147 5.24 -0.05 10.19
N TYR A 148 5.65 0.66 9.15
CA TYR A 148 4.93 1.82 8.68
C TYR A 148 3.73 1.37 7.86
N ARG A 149 2.55 1.93 8.14
CA ARG A 149 1.31 1.67 7.37
C ARG A 149 1.25 2.41 6.03
N LEU A 150 2.38 2.86 5.55
CA LEU A 150 2.53 3.50 4.26
C LEU A 150 2.88 2.43 3.24
N ARG A 151 2.09 2.34 2.17
CA ARG A 151 2.37 1.42 1.06
C ARG A 151 3.46 1.99 0.18
N ASP A 152 4.21 1.11 -0.47
CA ASP A 152 5.16 1.50 -1.50
C ASP A 152 4.43 2.21 -2.65
N TRP A 153 5.01 3.30 -3.10
CA TRP A 153 4.53 4.00 -4.26
C TRP A 153 5.14 3.40 -5.53
N GLY A 154 4.32 2.71 -6.33
CA GLY A 154 4.70 2.25 -7.66
C GLY A 154 4.81 3.45 -8.60
N VAL A 155 6.03 3.89 -8.90
CA VAL A 155 6.28 5.13 -9.66
C VAL A 155 6.17 4.97 -11.17
N SER A 156 6.17 3.74 -11.70
CA SER A 156 6.16 3.47 -13.14
C SER A 156 4.75 3.33 -13.71
N ARG A 157 4.56 3.81 -14.94
CA ARG A 157 3.29 3.73 -15.68
C ARG A 157 3.55 3.26 -17.11
N GLN A 158 2.77 2.30 -17.57
CA GLN A 158 2.81 1.71 -18.91
C GLN A 158 1.97 2.58 -19.87
N ARG A 159 2.47 3.78 -20.15
CA ARG A 159 1.81 4.76 -21.02
C ARG A 159 2.82 5.67 -21.70
N TYR A 160 2.39 6.30 -22.82
CA TYR A 160 3.23 7.21 -23.59
C TYR A 160 3.56 8.50 -22.85
N TRP A 161 2.53 9.15 -22.28
CA TRP A 161 2.72 10.46 -21.64
C TRP A 161 3.31 10.32 -20.23
N GLY A 162 4.21 11.25 -19.92
CA GLY A 162 4.90 11.31 -18.64
C GLY A 162 6.40 11.50 -18.84
N CYS A 163 7.12 11.74 -17.77
CA CYS A 163 8.58 11.82 -17.80
C CYS A 163 9.16 10.42 -17.96
N PRO A 164 10.00 10.15 -18.99
CA PRO A 164 10.67 8.87 -19.13
C PRO A 164 11.55 8.54 -17.94
N ILE A 165 11.56 7.29 -17.51
CA ILE A 165 12.44 6.80 -16.45
C ILE A 165 13.86 6.63 -17.04
N PRO A 166 14.88 7.38 -16.56
CA PRO A 166 16.18 7.44 -17.20
C PRO A 166 17.09 6.26 -16.84
N VAL A 167 16.66 5.05 -17.16
CA VAL A 167 17.45 3.82 -16.96
C VAL A 167 17.45 2.95 -18.22
N VAL A 168 18.45 2.09 -18.28
CA VAL A 168 18.65 1.10 -19.35
C VAL A 168 18.79 -0.29 -18.71
N HIS A 169 18.12 -1.27 -19.26
CA HIS A 169 18.22 -2.68 -18.87
C HIS A 169 19.24 -3.40 -19.76
N CYS A 170 20.29 -3.89 -19.16
CA CYS A 170 21.38 -4.61 -19.83
C CYS A 170 21.50 -6.02 -19.23
N ASP A 171 21.54 -7.05 -20.07
CA ASP A 171 21.67 -8.44 -19.62
C ASP A 171 22.99 -8.70 -18.85
N ASN A 172 24.03 -7.92 -19.15
CA ASN A 172 25.32 -8.05 -18.50
C ASN A 172 25.50 -7.18 -17.25
N CYS A 173 24.89 -5.97 -17.20
CA CYS A 173 25.12 -4.97 -16.17
C CYS A 173 23.90 -4.76 -15.25
N GLY A 174 22.76 -5.37 -15.58
CA GLY A 174 21.48 -5.10 -14.88
C GLY A 174 20.91 -3.74 -15.26
N VAL A 175 20.31 -3.05 -14.30
CA VAL A 175 19.74 -1.72 -14.46
C VAL A 175 20.85 -0.67 -14.38
N VAL A 176 21.01 0.11 -15.44
CA VAL A 176 22.07 1.13 -15.56
C VAL A 176 21.43 2.51 -15.76
N PRO A 177 21.74 3.51 -14.92
CA PRO A 177 21.25 4.87 -15.11
C PRO A 177 21.78 5.48 -16.44
N VAL A 178 20.95 6.27 -17.11
CA VAL A 178 21.37 7.10 -18.25
C VAL A 178 22.36 8.16 -17.73
N PRO A 179 23.52 8.35 -18.38
CA PRO A 179 24.49 9.36 -17.98
C PRO A 179 23.87 10.77 -17.95
N LYS A 180 24.28 11.60 -16.99
CA LYS A 180 23.75 12.97 -16.86
C LYS A 180 23.93 13.80 -18.15
N ALA A 181 25.00 13.55 -18.92
CA ALA A 181 25.25 14.24 -20.18
C ALA A 181 24.27 13.87 -21.30
N ASP A 182 23.58 12.73 -21.19
CA ASP A 182 22.63 12.23 -22.17
C ASP A 182 21.16 12.51 -21.77
N LEU A 183 20.96 13.29 -20.72
CA LEU A 183 19.63 13.75 -20.29
C LEU A 183 19.26 15.07 -21.01
N PRO A 184 17.97 15.31 -21.23
CA PRO A 184 16.81 14.46 -20.91
C PRO A 184 16.63 13.29 -21.88
N VAL A 185 16.03 12.19 -21.41
CA VAL A 185 15.52 11.16 -22.29
C VAL A 185 14.24 11.71 -22.95
N VAL A 186 14.28 11.84 -24.28
CA VAL A 186 13.18 12.42 -25.05
C VAL A 186 12.25 11.32 -25.57
N LEU A 187 10.94 11.53 -25.45
CA LEU A 187 9.92 10.65 -26.01
C LEU A 187 9.95 10.70 -27.55
N PRO A 188 9.72 9.58 -28.25
CA PRO A 188 9.62 9.58 -29.71
C PRO A 188 8.32 10.23 -30.17
N GLU A 189 8.35 10.97 -31.28
CA GLU A 189 7.16 11.60 -31.86
C GLU A 189 6.40 10.67 -32.82
N ASP A 190 7.06 9.65 -33.35
CA ASP A 190 6.54 8.68 -34.30
C ASP A 190 5.89 7.45 -33.62
N VAL A 191 5.05 7.70 -32.62
CA VAL A 191 4.34 6.68 -31.86
C VAL A 191 2.96 6.41 -32.42
N THR A 192 2.56 5.14 -32.46
CA THR A 192 1.21 4.71 -32.85
C THR A 192 0.44 4.17 -31.61
N PHE A 193 -0.87 4.37 -31.61
CA PHE A 193 -1.77 3.92 -30.52
C PHE A 193 -2.75 2.86 -31.04
N ASP A 194 -2.37 2.12 -32.06
CA ASP A 194 -3.19 1.13 -32.77
C ASP A 194 -3.24 -0.24 -32.05
N LYS A 195 -2.39 -0.42 -31.02
CA LYS A 195 -2.29 -1.67 -30.25
C LYS A 195 -2.56 -1.45 -28.77
N PRO A 196 -3.21 -2.39 -28.09
CA PRO A 196 -3.33 -2.36 -26.64
C PRO A 196 -1.97 -2.46 -25.96
N GLY A 197 -1.84 -1.84 -24.79
CA GLY A 197 -0.62 -1.90 -23.96
C GLY A 197 0.22 -0.63 -24.05
N ASN A 198 1.51 -0.75 -23.68
CA ASN A 198 2.43 0.39 -23.63
C ASN A 198 2.95 0.75 -25.03
N PRO A 199 2.62 1.93 -25.58
CA PRO A 199 3.09 2.32 -26.93
C PRO A 199 4.61 2.39 -27.06
N LEU A 200 5.33 2.79 -26.01
CA LEU A 200 6.79 2.84 -26.00
C LEU A 200 7.42 1.44 -26.09
N GLU A 201 6.77 0.44 -25.48
CA GLU A 201 7.18 -0.96 -25.62
C GLU A 201 7.04 -1.48 -27.04
N HIS A 202 6.03 -1.01 -27.76
CA HIS A 202 5.77 -1.39 -29.14
C HIS A 202 6.62 -0.61 -30.15
N HIS A 203 7.31 0.47 -29.72
CA HIS A 203 8.13 1.27 -30.61
C HIS A 203 9.30 0.45 -31.21
N PRO A 204 9.51 0.47 -32.53
CA PRO A 204 10.44 -0.44 -33.17
C PRO A 204 11.92 -0.20 -32.86
N THR A 205 12.29 1.06 -32.61
CA THR A 205 13.72 1.47 -32.49
C THR A 205 14.03 2.19 -31.17
N TRP A 206 13.17 3.07 -30.68
CA TRP A 206 13.46 3.97 -29.55
C TRP A 206 13.94 3.24 -28.28
N LYS A 207 13.41 2.06 -28.02
CA LYS A 207 13.78 1.25 -26.87
C LYS A 207 15.16 0.58 -26.98
N ASN A 208 15.70 0.47 -28.18
CA ASN A 208 16.96 -0.24 -28.44
C ASN A 208 18.13 0.75 -28.32
N VAL A 209 19.03 0.51 -27.38
CA VAL A 209 20.16 1.39 -27.09
C VAL A 209 21.40 0.59 -26.73
N ALA A 210 22.57 1.21 -26.83
CA ALA A 210 23.77 0.65 -26.24
C ALA A 210 23.80 0.88 -24.72
N CYS A 211 24.27 -0.10 -23.97
CA CYS A 211 24.47 0.04 -22.53
C CYS A 211 25.53 1.10 -22.23
N PRO A 212 25.24 2.12 -21.42
CA PRO A 212 26.21 3.17 -21.07
C PRO A 212 27.43 2.64 -20.31
N ALA A 213 27.29 1.51 -19.62
CA ALA A 213 28.39 0.94 -18.83
C ALA A 213 29.30 0.00 -19.60
N CYS A 214 28.79 -0.79 -20.57
CA CYS A 214 29.57 -1.82 -21.24
C CYS A 214 29.52 -1.78 -22.78
N GLY A 215 28.71 -0.90 -23.36
CA GLY A 215 28.59 -0.72 -24.83
C GLY A 215 27.83 -1.83 -25.57
N LYS A 216 27.37 -2.88 -24.85
CA LYS A 216 26.57 -3.96 -25.46
C LYS A 216 25.16 -3.52 -25.74
N ASP A 217 24.45 -4.26 -26.58
CA ASP A 217 23.02 -4.07 -26.79
C ASP A 217 22.24 -4.13 -25.47
N ALA A 218 21.35 -3.19 -25.33
CA ALA A 218 20.55 -3.02 -24.13
C ALA A 218 19.20 -2.39 -24.50
N ARG A 219 18.30 -2.34 -23.52
CA ARG A 219 16.95 -1.85 -23.69
C ARG A 219 16.68 -0.67 -22.76
N ARG A 220 16.21 0.43 -23.34
CA ARG A 220 15.71 1.58 -22.57
C ARG A 220 14.47 1.16 -21.77
N GLU A 221 14.29 1.74 -20.58
CA GLU A 221 13.02 1.64 -19.86
C GLU A 221 11.90 2.24 -20.72
N THR A 222 10.81 1.53 -20.84
CA THR A 222 9.66 1.94 -21.65
C THR A 222 8.50 2.50 -20.81
N ASP A 223 8.57 2.34 -19.49
CA ASP A 223 7.62 2.99 -18.58
C ASP A 223 7.96 4.47 -18.41
N THR A 224 6.95 5.28 -18.15
CA THR A 224 7.11 6.67 -17.74
C THR A 224 6.82 6.80 -16.26
N PHE A 225 7.30 7.85 -15.63
CA PHE A 225 6.96 8.15 -14.25
C PHE A 225 5.47 8.50 -14.10
N ASP A 226 4.91 8.15 -12.96
CA ASP A 226 3.65 8.70 -12.49
C ASP A 226 3.71 10.23 -12.47
N THR A 227 2.62 10.89 -12.87
CA THR A 227 2.52 12.35 -12.88
C THR A 227 2.71 12.99 -11.50
N PHE A 228 2.52 12.24 -10.42
CA PHE A 228 2.85 12.71 -9.08
C PHE A 228 4.35 12.98 -8.87
N VAL A 229 5.22 12.38 -9.66
CA VAL A 229 6.66 12.71 -9.63
C VAL A 229 6.88 14.16 -10.01
N ASP A 230 6.18 14.68 -11.01
CA ASP A 230 6.26 16.06 -11.43
C ASP A 230 5.47 17.00 -10.51
N SER A 231 4.22 16.66 -10.21
CA SER A 231 3.33 17.50 -9.40
C SER A 231 3.74 17.60 -7.93
N SER A 232 4.59 16.71 -7.44
CA SER A 232 5.02 16.69 -6.04
C SER A 232 5.98 17.83 -5.68
N TRP A 233 6.57 18.51 -6.65
CA TRP A 233 7.56 19.57 -6.41
C TRP A 233 7.45 20.78 -7.34
N TYR A 234 6.40 20.89 -8.17
CA TYR A 234 6.22 21.98 -9.15
C TYR A 234 6.30 23.37 -8.51
N PHE A 235 5.79 23.53 -7.30
CA PHE A 235 5.83 24.79 -6.56
C PHE A 235 7.26 25.20 -6.20
N ALA A 236 8.16 24.27 -5.96
CA ALA A 236 9.59 24.53 -5.78
C ALA A 236 10.24 24.93 -7.11
N ARG A 237 9.88 24.27 -8.22
CA ARG A 237 10.34 24.63 -9.57
C ARG A 237 9.92 26.05 -9.96
N PHE A 238 8.75 26.49 -9.54
CA PHE A 238 8.25 27.85 -9.79
C PHE A 238 9.13 28.96 -9.18
N CYS A 239 9.92 28.65 -8.15
CA CYS A 239 10.87 29.59 -7.59
C CYS A 239 12.01 29.94 -8.55
N SER A 240 12.35 29.06 -9.48
CA SER A 240 13.43 29.22 -10.46
C SER A 240 13.15 28.50 -11.79
N PRO A 241 12.09 28.92 -12.54
CA PRO A 241 11.58 28.13 -13.67
C PRO A 241 12.55 28.03 -14.86
N HIS A 242 13.51 28.95 -14.96
CA HIS A 242 14.48 29.03 -16.06
C HIS A 242 15.88 28.50 -15.68
N SER A 243 16.04 27.96 -14.47
CA SER A 243 17.31 27.40 -14.00
C SER A 243 17.62 26.06 -14.70
N ASP A 244 18.88 25.80 -14.97
CA ASP A 244 19.37 24.48 -15.44
C ASP A 244 19.39 23.46 -14.31
N GLU A 245 19.41 23.90 -13.05
CA GLU A 245 19.25 23.04 -11.87
C GLU A 245 17.77 22.82 -11.56
N PRO A 246 17.41 21.71 -10.91
CA PRO A 246 16.02 21.44 -10.51
C PRO A 246 15.39 22.60 -9.73
N VAL A 247 16.12 23.16 -8.77
CA VAL A 247 15.74 24.31 -7.95
C VAL A 247 17.00 25.09 -7.58
N GLU A 248 16.97 26.43 -7.69
CA GLU A 248 17.99 27.28 -7.11
C GLU A 248 17.79 27.42 -5.60
N ALA A 249 18.75 26.98 -4.81
CA ALA A 249 18.65 26.98 -3.36
C ALA A 249 18.35 28.35 -2.75
N GLY A 250 18.94 29.43 -3.32
CA GLY A 250 18.70 30.79 -2.88
C GLY A 250 17.28 31.28 -3.16
N ALA A 251 16.76 31.02 -4.36
CA ALA A 251 15.39 31.35 -4.73
C ALA A 251 14.37 30.57 -3.90
N ALA A 252 14.61 29.26 -3.71
CA ALA A 252 13.77 28.44 -2.85
C ALA A 252 13.78 28.92 -1.40
N ALA A 253 14.94 29.26 -0.84
CA ALA A 253 15.03 29.78 0.52
C ALA A 253 14.29 31.12 0.73
N TYR A 254 14.14 31.92 -0.33
CA TYR A 254 13.39 33.17 -0.27
C TYR A 254 11.87 32.96 -0.41
N TRP A 255 11.43 32.13 -1.36
CA TRP A 255 10.02 31.96 -1.70
C TRP A 255 9.29 30.85 -0.92
N MET A 256 10.03 29.94 -0.34
CA MET A 256 9.47 28.78 0.36
C MET A 256 9.66 28.91 1.89
N PRO A 257 8.81 28.25 2.72
CA PRO A 257 7.64 27.45 2.33
C PRO A 257 6.53 28.31 1.71
N VAL A 258 5.65 27.69 0.93
CA VAL A 258 4.46 28.37 0.39
C VAL A 258 3.60 28.86 1.56
N ASP A 259 3.29 30.16 1.60
CA ASP A 259 2.60 30.80 2.73
C ASP A 259 1.20 30.22 2.96
N GLN A 260 0.44 30.04 1.87
CA GLN A 260 -0.92 29.52 1.90
C GLN A 260 -1.15 28.55 0.74
N TYR A 261 -1.41 27.28 1.03
CA TYR A 261 -1.73 26.27 0.04
C TYR A 261 -3.20 25.91 0.11
N ILE A 262 -3.91 25.96 -1.02
CA ILE A 262 -5.36 25.79 -1.08
C ILE A 262 -5.69 24.65 -2.04
N GLY A 263 -6.48 23.69 -1.59
CA GLY A 263 -6.88 22.55 -2.42
C GLY A 263 -7.94 21.67 -1.77
N GLY A 264 -8.32 20.61 -2.46
CA GLY A 264 -9.31 19.64 -1.97
C GLY A 264 -8.75 18.75 -0.85
N ILE A 265 -9.63 18.31 0.04
CA ILE A 265 -9.26 17.43 1.15
C ILE A 265 -8.78 16.05 0.67
N GLU A 266 -9.22 15.59 -0.49
CA GLU A 266 -8.82 14.33 -1.12
C GLU A 266 -7.32 14.22 -1.34
N HIS A 267 -6.61 15.35 -1.44
CA HIS A 267 -5.16 15.39 -1.60
C HIS A 267 -4.38 15.12 -0.32
N ALA A 268 -5.03 15.02 0.83
CA ALA A 268 -4.36 14.72 2.11
C ALA A 268 -3.54 13.42 2.07
N ILE A 269 -4.05 12.41 1.37
CA ILE A 269 -3.41 11.10 1.19
C ILE A 269 -2.76 10.92 -0.20
N LEU A 270 -2.79 11.93 -1.04
CA LEU A 270 -2.24 11.93 -2.40
C LEU A 270 -1.17 13.01 -2.53
N HIS A 271 -1.48 14.10 -3.21
CA HIS A 271 -0.54 15.18 -3.54
C HIS A 271 0.18 15.77 -2.31
N LEU A 272 -0.52 16.04 -1.22
CA LEU A 272 0.10 16.62 -0.01
C LEU A 272 1.10 15.66 0.62
N LEU A 273 0.81 14.36 0.65
CA LEU A 273 1.72 13.34 1.16
C LEU A 273 2.98 13.28 0.28
N TYR A 274 2.80 13.22 -1.05
CA TYR A 274 3.92 13.16 -1.99
C TYR A 274 4.77 14.42 -1.99
N SER A 275 4.15 15.61 -1.87
CA SER A 275 4.87 16.88 -1.77
C SER A 275 5.78 16.92 -0.54
N ARG A 276 5.29 16.49 0.60
CA ARG A 276 6.09 16.39 1.85
C ARG A 276 7.22 15.39 1.72
N PHE A 277 6.96 14.24 1.12
CA PHE A 277 7.99 13.24 0.83
C PHE A 277 9.08 13.82 -0.09
N TYR A 278 8.68 14.48 -1.19
CA TYR A 278 9.61 15.05 -2.15
C TYR A 278 10.50 16.14 -1.55
N MET A 279 9.96 17.02 -0.72
CA MET A 279 10.76 18.06 -0.03
C MET A 279 11.84 17.45 0.86
N ARG A 280 11.49 16.40 1.59
CA ARG A 280 12.46 15.66 2.44
C ARG A 280 13.50 14.93 1.61
N ALA A 281 13.10 14.33 0.49
CA ALA A 281 14.01 13.67 -0.43
C ALA A 281 14.98 14.69 -1.08
N MET A 282 14.48 15.82 -1.59
CA MET A 282 15.31 16.87 -2.18
C MET A 282 16.26 17.49 -1.16
N SER A 283 15.83 17.64 0.10
CA SER A 283 16.73 18.08 1.18
C SER A 283 17.82 17.08 1.47
N LYS A 284 17.47 15.79 1.50
CA LYS A 284 18.44 14.72 1.75
C LYS A 284 19.45 14.56 0.61
N THR A 285 19.06 14.86 -0.62
CA THR A 285 19.92 14.81 -1.81
C THR A 285 20.65 16.13 -2.07
N GLY A 286 20.46 17.15 -1.23
CA GLY A 286 21.23 18.39 -1.26
C GLY A 286 20.71 19.47 -2.23
N HIS A 287 19.50 19.29 -2.82
CA HIS A 287 18.93 20.27 -3.75
C HIS A 287 18.32 21.49 -3.05
N MET A 288 17.87 21.34 -1.83
CA MET A 288 17.29 22.41 -1.00
C MET A 288 17.34 22.03 0.49
N GLN A 289 17.01 22.99 1.37
CA GLN A 289 16.98 22.77 2.83
C GLN A 289 15.57 23.08 3.35
N MET A 290 14.68 22.10 3.29
CA MET A 290 13.29 22.28 3.70
C MET A 290 12.64 20.93 4.09
N ALA A 291 11.94 20.90 5.22
CA ALA A 291 11.25 19.72 5.69
C ALA A 291 9.77 19.69 5.27
N GLU A 292 9.11 20.85 5.29
CA GLU A 292 7.68 21.01 4.99
C GLU A 292 7.48 22.05 3.89
N PRO A 293 6.72 21.72 2.82
CA PRO A 293 6.57 22.61 1.66
C PRO A 293 5.60 23.78 1.90
N PHE A 294 4.66 23.63 2.82
CA PHE A 294 3.55 24.56 3.04
C PHE A 294 3.54 25.05 4.49
N ALA A 295 3.47 26.39 4.68
CA ALA A 295 3.34 26.99 6.01
C ALA A 295 1.92 26.84 6.54
N ASN A 296 0.93 27.05 5.68
CA ASN A 296 -0.47 26.91 6.00
C ASN A 296 -1.21 26.13 4.90
N LEU A 297 -2.20 25.37 5.31
CA LEU A 297 -3.06 24.61 4.42
C LEU A 297 -4.51 25.01 4.65
N PHE A 298 -5.22 25.33 3.58
CA PHE A 298 -6.65 25.52 3.59
C PHE A 298 -7.29 24.48 2.68
N THR A 299 -8.01 23.53 3.28
CA THR A 299 -8.71 22.48 2.54
C THR A 299 -10.13 22.90 2.24
N GLN A 300 -10.47 22.90 0.96
CA GLN A 300 -11.85 23.08 0.50
C GLN A 300 -12.64 21.78 0.72
N GLY A 301 -13.94 21.90 0.95
CA GLY A 301 -14.85 20.76 0.93
C GLY A 301 -14.89 20.12 -0.46
N MET A 302 -15.24 18.83 -0.51
CA MET A 302 -15.47 18.17 -1.79
C MET A 302 -16.69 18.76 -2.49
N VAL A 303 -16.55 19.04 -3.78
CA VAL A 303 -17.71 19.36 -4.63
C VAL A 303 -18.46 18.06 -4.85
N ILE A 304 -19.69 18.03 -4.37
CA ILE A 304 -20.60 16.90 -4.57
C ILE A 304 -21.73 17.29 -5.53
N HIS A 305 -22.19 16.33 -6.27
CA HIS A 305 -23.35 16.46 -7.15
C HIS A 305 -24.20 15.19 -7.06
N GLN A 306 -25.51 15.33 -7.25
CA GLN A 306 -26.39 14.18 -7.34
C GLN A 306 -26.08 13.41 -8.62
N THR A 307 -26.05 12.10 -8.52
CA THR A 307 -25.94 11.18 -9.64
C THR A 307 -27.24 10.42 -9.78
N TYR A 308 -27.63 10.11 -11.01
CA TYR A 308 -28.88 9.45 -11.33
C TYR A 308 -28.61 8.14 -12.04
N ALA A 309 -29.39 7.12 -11.70
CA ALA A 309 -29.36 5.84 -12.41
C ALA A 309 -30.80 5.37 -12.65
N THR A 310 -31.00 4.64 -13.74
CA THR A 310 -32.26 3.94 -14.02
C THR A 310 -32.49 2.83 -12.97
N LYS A 311 -33.72 2.30 -12.93
CA LYS A 311 -34.04 1.13 -12.09
C LYS A 311 -33.21 -0.13 -12.46
N THR A 312 -32.65 -0.13 -13.65
CA THR A 312 -31.76 -1.22 -14.15
C THR A 312 -30.29 -0.98 -13.83
N GLY A 313 -29.94 0.17 -13.21
CA GLY A 313 -28.57 0.50 -12.80
C GLY A 313 -27.73 1.23 -13.85
N GLU A 314 -28.33 1.65 -14.98
CA GLU A 314 -27.64 2.45 -15.99
C GLU A 314 -27.54 3.92 -15.56
N TRP A 315 -26.35 4.51 -15.70
CA TRP A 315 -26.12 5.92 -15.36
C TRP A 315 -26.82 6.86 -16.34
N VAL A 316 -27.47 7.90 -15.81
CA VAL A 316 -28.17 8.94 -16.58
C VAL A 316 -27.46 10.28 -16.34
N PHE A 317 -27.24 11.05 -17.40
CA PHE A 317 -26.71 12.41 -17.26
C PHE A 317 -27.72 13.32 -16.56
N PRO A 318 -27.28 14.20 -15.64
CA PRO A 318 -28.17 15.10 -14.93
C PRO A 318 -29.05 15.98 -15.84
N ILE A 319 -28.55 16.31 -17.05
CA ILE A 319 -29.31 17.10 -18.04
C ILE A 319 -30.52 16.36 -18.60
N ASP A 320 -30.45 15.02 -18.58
CA ASP A 320 -31.54 14.15 -19.10
C ASP A 320 -32.48 13.73 -17.97
N VAL A 321 -32.42 14.40 -16.81
CA VAL A 321 -33.30 14.10 -15.66
C VAL A 321 -34.21 15.30 -15.39
N ASN A 322 -35.52 15.07 -15.47
CA ASN A 322 -36.50 16.05 -15.01
C ASN A 322 -36.74 15.91 -13.50
N LEU A 323 -36.53 17.02 -12.78
CA LEU A 323 -36.69 17.13 -11.34
C LEU A 323 -37.97 17.86 -10.89
N ASP A 324 -38.85 18.27 -11.83
CA ASP A 324 -40.07 19.05 -11.54
C ASP A 324 -41.18 18.24 -10.81
N GLY A 325 -40.98 16.94 -10.64
CA GLY A 325 -41.92 16.03 -9.99
C GLY A 325 -41.43 15.55 -8.62
N PRO A 326 -42.24 14.74 -7.92
CA PRO A 326 -41.90 14.15 -6.63
C PRO A 326 -40.77 13.13 -6.72
N GLU A 327 -40.48 12.60 -7.91
CA GLU A 327 -39.39 11.69 -8.19
C GLU A 327 -38.67 12.13 -9.48
N PRO A 328 -37.35 11.95 -9.56
CA PRO A 328 -36.61 12.21 -10.78
C PRO A 328 -37.07 11.29 -11.92
N VAL A 329 -37.26 11.86 -13.10
CA VAL A 329 -37.70 11.13 -14.29
C VAL A 329 -36.69 11.34 -15.42
N HIS A 330 -36.22 10.24 -16.04
CA HIS A 330 -35.40 10.30 -17.23
C HIS A 330 -36.23 10.88 -18.42
N VAL A 331 -35.69 11.89 -19.06
CA VAL A 331 -36.25 12.52 -20.24
C VAL A 331 -35.56 11.92 -21.46
N GLU A 332 -36.31 11.21 -22.29
CA GLU A 332 -35.81 10.64 -23.56
C GLU A 332 -35.54 11.74 -24.61
#